data_7794978b39918b3ed863bb6c4f70a281
#
_entry.id   7794978b39918b3ed863bb6c4f70a281
#
_cell.length_a   1.000
_cell.length_b   1.000
_cell.length_c   1.000
_cell.angle_alpha   90.00
_cell.angle_beta   90.00
_cell.angle_gamma   90.00
#
_symmetry.space_group_name_H-M   'P 1'
#
loop_
_entity.id
_entity.type
_entity.pdbx_description
1 polymer ?
#
loop_
_entity_poly.entity_id
_entity_poly.type
_entity_poly.pdbx_seq_one_letter_code
_entity_poly.pdbx_strand_id
1 'polypeptide(L)'
;MIRELLLCTLRIFKKINFRKVIFKKVNDHFEIPPQAKKYMMQKNYQAKDKLKKVIDYLDPVYLEIAAEIIKEATNKFQEVNHDILIPLADHIHFTIKRMDENIMPSNPFTYDIRLLFPDEYEVALKSKEIIKSFINKEINNDEVSFITLHIHSAISSNKVGESMEAARVVHESIIKLQTDLNMKIDIESISYARLMNHIKFLLLRLNNDEELQMDITEFTKEKFPFAYEQARVLCEQLSHVLHKELPDSELGYLALHLERILSSTITS
;
A
#
# COMPACT_ATOMS: atom_id res chain seq x y z
N MET A 1 35.27 -9.39 6.91
CA MET A 1 35.38 -7.93 6.92
C MET A 1 33.99 -7.38 6.65
N ILE A 2 33.36 -6.82 7.66
CA ILE A 2 31.96 -6.38 7.64
C ILE A 2 31.94 -5.01 6.97
N ARG A 3 31.33 -4.88 5.79
CA ARG A 3 31.00 -3.56 5.21
C ARG A 3 29.90 -2.94 6.08
N GLU A 4 30.24 -1.95 6.87
CA GLU A 4 29.28 -1.11 7.58
C GLU A 4 28.66 -0.11 6.58
N LEU A 5 27.36 -0.28 6.31
CA LEU A 5 26.60 0.75 5.60
C LEU A 5 26.24 1.84 6.61
N LEU A 6 26.85 3.00 6.44
CA LEU A 6 26.48 4.21 7.15
C LEU A 6 25.32 4.88 6.38
N LEU A 7 24.11 4.76 6.91
CA LEU A 7 22.98 5.60 6.50
C LEU A 7 22.98 6.85 7.37
N CYS A 8 23.32 7.99 6.79
CA CYS A 8 23.20 9.28 7.45
C CYS A 8 21.76 9.77 7.45
N THR A 9 21.29 10.33 8.57
CA THR A 9 19.95 10.92 8.63
C THR A 9 19.83 12.16 7.73
N LEU A 10 18.68 12.33 7.13
CA LEU A 10 18.26 13.28 6.09
C LEU A 10 18.69 14.76 6.24
N ARG A 11 19.11 15.22 7.40
CA ARG A 11 19.64 16.59 7.59
C ARG A 11 21.02 16.82 6.95
N ILE A 12 21.77 15.76 6.66
CA ILE A 12 23.11 15.84 6.08
C ILE A 12 23.06 15.79 4.56
N PHE A 13 21.99 15.20 3.98
CA PHE A 13 21.81 15.02 2.53
C PHE A 13 21.82 16.31 1.71
N LYS A 14 21.41 17.45 2.27
CA LYS A 14 21.47 18.74 1.56
C LYS A 14 22.88 19.30 1.36
N LYS A 15 23.91 18.75 2.05
CA LYS A 15 25.29 19.29 2.01
C LYS A 15 26.36 18.34 1.46
N ILE A 16 26.07 17.05 1.31
CA ILE A 16 27.05 16.06 0.87
C ILE A 16 26.52 15.35 -0.38
N ASN A 17 27.29 15.43 -1.47
CA ASN A 17 26.96 14.73 -2.70
C ASN A 17 27.05 13.22 -2.47
N PHE A 18 25.90 12.55 -2.24
CA PHE A 18 25.75 11.16 -1.85
C PHE A 18 26.52 10.17 -2.76
N ARG A 19 26.62 10.49 -4.05
CA ARG A 19 27.45 9.74 -5.01
C ARG A 19 28.91 9.59 -4.59
N LYS A 20 29.45 10.53 -3.81
CA LYS A 20 30.84 10.47 -3.35
C LYS A 20 31.06 9.64 -2.07
N VAL A 21 30.00 9.42 -1.27
CA VAL A 21 30.14 8.79 0.06
C VAL A 21 29.92 7.26 0.00
N ILE A 22 28.96 6.78 -0.81
CA ILE A 22 28.59 5.37 -0.84
C ILE A 22 29.55 4.50 -1.68
N PHE A 23 30.21 5.07 -2.68
CA PHE A 23 30.98 4.32 -3.69
C PHE A 23 32.48 4.51 -3.64
N LYS A 24 33.02 4.98 -2.53
CA LYS A 24 34.48 4.93 -2.34
C LYS A 24 34.94 3.48 -2.27
N LYS A 25 36.05 3.18 -2.97
CA LYS A 25 36.66 1.84 -2.97
C LYS A 25 37.07 1.44 -1.56
N VAL A 26 37.08 0.13 -1.31
CA VAL A 26 37.65 -0.45 -0.08
C VAL A 26 39.06 0.10 0.09
N ASN A 27 39.34 0.80 1.21
CA ASN A 27 40.57 1.47 1.62
C ASN A 27 40.61 3.00 1.43
N ASP A 28 39.57 3.67 0.95
CA ASP A 28 39.51 5.12 1.02
C ASP A 28 39.23 5.58 2.47
N HIS A 29 40.13 6.38 3.03
CA HIS A 29 39.87 7.05 4.30
C HIS A 29 38.92 8.23 4.10
N PHE A 30 37.84 8.28 4.87
CA PHE A 30 37.01 9.46 4.99
C PHE A 30 36.62 9.71 6.43
N GLU A 31 36.51 10.95 6.81
CA GLU A 31 36.05 11.35 8.13
C GLU A 31 34.51 11.22 8.20
N ILE A 32 34.03 10.49 9.20
CA ILE A 32 32.59 10.37 9.46
C ILE A 32 32.13 11.66 10.14
N PRO A 33 31.14 12.40 9.57
CA PRO A 33 30.64 13.60 10.22
C PRO A 33 30.12 13.28 11.63
N PRO A 34 30.35 14.17 12.64
CA PRO A 34 29.92 13.93 14.02
C PRO A 34 28.41 13.67 14.17
N GLN A 35 27.59 14.12 13.19
CA GLN A 35 26.13 13.95 13.20
C GLN A 35 25.67 12.64 12.54
N ALA A 36 26.58 11.83 11.99
CA ALA A 36 26.23 10.58 11.35
C ALA A 36 25.77 9.53 12.40
N LYS A 37 24.60 8.94 12.18
CA LYS A 37 24.13 7.82 13.00
C LYS A 37 24.58 6.51 12.38
N LYS A 38 25.18 5.65 13.18
CA LYS A 38 25.59 4.30 12.79
C LYS A 38 24.39 3.36 12.92
N TYR A 39 23.98 2.77 11.82
CA TYR A 39 22.97 1.71 11.79
C TYR A 39 23.66 0.36 11.61
N MET A 40 23.43 -0.58 12.52
CA MET A 40 23.91 -1.96 12.36
C MET A 40 22.78 -2.81 11.77
N MET A 41 23.05 -3.46 10.63
CA MET A 41 22.12 -4.46 10.11
C MET A 41 22.07 -5.68 11.04
N GLN A 42 20.86 -6.13 11.40
CA GLN A 42 20.65 -7.35 12.15
C GLN A 42 21.27 -8.58 11.43
N LYS A 43 21.76 -9.54 12.22
CA LYS A 43 22.56 -10.69 11.79
C LYS A 43 21.78 -11.80 11.07
N ASN A 44 20.83 -11.49 10.20
CA ASN A 44 20.16 -12.54 9.42
C ASN A 44 20.88 -12.75 8.08
N TYR A 45 21.64 -13.82 7.98
CA TYR A 45 22.56 -14.10 6.86
C TYR A 45 21.82 -14.24 5.51
N GLN A 46 20.60 -14.81 5.48
CA GLN A 46 19.83 -14.98 4.23
C GLN A 46 19.24 -13.66 3.70
N ALA A 47 18.87 -12.74 4.59
CA ALA A 47 18.44 -11.40 4.20
C ALA A 47 19.59 -10.55 3.65
N LYS A 48 20.83 -10.77 4.14
CA LYS A 48 22.04 -10.06 3.68
C LYS A 48 22.37 -10.32 2.21
N ASP A 49 22.26 -11.55 1.75
CA ASP A 49 22.63 -11.89 0.37
C ASP A 49 21.60 -11.37 -0.64
N LYS A 50 20.31 -11.39 -0.30
CA LYS A 50 19.26 -10.76 -1.11
C LYS A 50 19.45 -9.24 -1.16
N LEU A 51 19.66 -8.62 0.00
CA LEU A 51 19.88 -7.20 0.13
C LEU A 51 21.11 -6.72 -0.66
N LYS A 52 22.22 -7.47 -0.57
CA LYS A 52 23.46 -7.17 -1.29
C LYS A 52 23.24 -7.21 -2.81
N LYS A 53 22.52 -8.24 -3.30
CA LYS A 53 22.19 -8.33 -4.73
C LYS A 53 21.36 -7.13 -5.19
N VAL A 54 20.36 -6.71 -4.41
CA VAL A 54 19.52 -5.54 -4.76
C VAL A 54 20.34 -4.26 -4.79
N ILE A 55 21.18 -4.01 -3.79
CA ILE A 55 22.04 -2.82 -3.72
C ILE A 55 23.09 -2.79 -4.84
N ASP A 56 23.58 -3.95 -5.29
CA ASP A 56 24.62 -4.02 -6.34
C ASP A 56 24.08 -3.63 -7.73
N TYR A 57 22.76 -3.77 -8.00
CA TYR A 57 22.16 -3.37 -9.28
C TYR A 57 21.30 -2.09 -9.23
N LEU A 58 20.89 -1.67 -8.03
CA LEU A 58 20.00 -0.53 -7.86
C LEU A 58 20.78 0.79 -7.89
N ASP A 59 20.42 1.72 -8.79
CA ASP A 59 21.00 3.06 -8.76
C ASP A 59 20.64 3.75 -7.44
N PRO A 60 21.60 4.33 -6.73
CA PRO A 60 21.38 5.02 -5.46
C PRO A 60 20.29 6.09 -5.47
N VAL A 61 20.02 6.68 -6.63
CA VAL A 61 18.96 7.69 -6.78
C VAL A 61 17.59 7.16 -6.36
N TYR A 62 17.31 5.87 -6.60
CA TYR A 62 16.03 5.27 -6.21
C TYR A 62 15.92 5.06 -4.69
N LEU A 63 17.04 4.83 -4.00
CA LEU A 63 17.07 4.82 -2.54
C LEU A 63 16.83 6.22 -1.95
N GLU A 64 17.38 7.26 -2.59
CA GLU A 64 17.15 8.66 -2.19
C GLU A 64 15.68 9.04 -2.37
N ILE A 65 15.07 8.69 -3.50
CA ILE A 65 13.64 8.91 -3.78
C ILE A 65 12.77 8.18 -2.75
N ALA A 66 13.03 6.90 -2.51
CA ALA A 66 12.29 6.11 -1.54
C ALA A 66 12.43 6.67 -0.11
N ALA A 67 13.62 7.13 0.28
CA ALA A 67 13.86 7.74 1.58
C ALA A 67 13.07 9.06 1.75
N GLU A 68 12.96 9.88 0.70
CA GLU A 68 12.16 11.11 0.77
C GLU A 68 10.66 10.81 0.84
N ILE A 69 10.16 9.78 0.14
CA ILE A 69 8.77 9.31 0.27
C ILE A 69 8.49 8.79 1.69
N ILE A 70 9.39 7.98 2.26
CA ILE A 70 9.26 7.48 3.63
C ILE A 70 9.25 8.62 4.65
N LYS A 71 10.04 9.67 4.42
CA LYS A 71 10.04 10.85 5.27
C LYS A 71 8.69 11.56 5.21
N GLU A 72 8.06 11.69 4.03
CA GLU A 72 6.71 12.24 3.92
C GLU A 72 5.68 11.36 4.67
N ALA A 73 5.81 10.04 4.61
CA ALA A 73 4.99 9.13 5.41
C ALA A 73 5.22 9.34 6.92
N THR A 74 6.48 9.48 7.36
CA THR A 74 6.82 9.72 8.77
C THR A 74 6.31 11.08 9.29
N ASN A 75 6.15 12.07 8.41
CA ASN A 75 5.55 13.36 8.79
C ASN A 75 4.05 13.24 9.07
N LYS A 76 3.35 12.28 8.45
CA LYS A 76 1.89 12.09 8.60
C LYS A 76 1.55 11.02 9.64
N PHE A 77 2.28 9.92 9.68
CA PHE A 77 2.02 8.77 10.53
C PHE A 77 3.01 8.68 11.70
N GLN A 78 2.53 8.27 12.88
CA GLN A 78 3.35 8.23 14.10
C GLN A 78 4.44 7.16 14.03
N GLU A 79 4.11 5.99 13.48
CA GLU A 79 5.02 4.86 13.35
C GLU A 79 5.08 4.44 11.89
N VAL A 80 6.28 4.41 11.32
CA VAL A 80 6.55 3.96 9.96
C VAL A 80 7.72 2.98 10.00
N ASN A 81 7.51 1.75 9.53
CA ASN A 81 8.58 0.78 9.40
C ASN A 81 9.48 1.16 8.20
N HIS A 82 10.71 1.51 8.49
CA HIS A 82 11.70 1.91 7.48
C HIS A 82 12.27 0.73 6.66
N ASP A 83 11.93 -0.52 6.97
CA ASP A 83 12.34 -1.69 6.20
C ASP A 83 11.76 -1.70 4.79
N ILE A 84 10.73 -0.87 4.52
CA ILE A 84 10.18 -0.68 3.17
C ILE A 84 11.14 0.08 2.23
N LEU A 85 12.23 0.68 2.72
CA LEU A 85 13.15 1.48 1.90
C LEU A 85 13.59 0.74 0.64
N ILE A 86 14.01 -0.51 0.78
CA ILE A 86 14.52 -1.29 -0.33
C ILE A 86 13.40 -1.80 -1.24
N PRO A 87 12.32 -2.42 -0.73
CA PRO A 87 11.18 -2.78 -1.57
C PRO A 87 10.59 -1.60 -2.34
N LEU A 88 10.49 -0.43 -1.72
CA LEU A 88 9.98 0.77 -2.38
C LEU A 88 10.95 1.30 -3.45
N ALA A 89 12.25 1.35 -3.16
CA ALA A 89 13.27 1.76 -4.12
C ALA A 89 13.33 0.82 -5.33
N ASP A 90 13.21 -0.48 -5.10
CA ASP A 90 13.16 -1.51 -6.14
C ASP A 90 11.90 -1.34 -7.02
N HIS A 91 10.73 -1.13 -6.40
CA HIS A 91 9.50 -0.82 -7.13
C HIS A 91 9.67 0.41 -8.02
N ILE A 92 10.21 1.52 -7.49
CA ILE A 92 10.43 2.77 -8.25
C ILE A 92 11.41 2.51 -9.41
N HIS A 93 12.50 1.79 -9.18
CA HIS A 93 13.43 1.40 -10.23
C HIS A 93 12.74 0.66 -11.37
N PHE A 94 11.95 -0.39 -11.06
CA PHE A 94 11.21 -1.15 -12.06
C PHE A 94 10.15 -0.31 -12.78
N THR A 95 9.48 0.58 -12.06
CA THR A 95 8.54 1.54 -12.65
C THR A 95 9.24 2.39 -13.72
N ILE A 96 10.36 3.01 -13.39
CA ILE A 96 11.09 3.86 -14.32
C ILE A 96 11.63 3.06 -15.50
N LYS A 97 12.15 1.85 -15.26
CA LYS A 97 12.60 0.96 -16.33
C LYS A 97 11.47 0.63 -17.32
N ARG A 98 10.27 0.26 -16.81
CA ARG A 98 9.10 0.01 -17.66
C ARG A 98 8.70 1.25 -18.47
N MET A 99 8.73 2.43 -17.85
CA MET A 99 8.43 3.69 -18.52
C MET A 99 9.43 3.97 -19.68
N ASP A 100 10.70 3.69 -19.49
CA ASP A 100 11.73 3.85 -20.52
C ASP A 100 11.56 2.85 -21.67
N GLU A 101 10.96 1.69 -21.40
CA GLU A 101 10.56 0.68 -22.38
C GLU A 101 9.17 0.95 -23.00
N ASN A 102 8.50 2.08 -22.65
CA ASN A 102 7.13 2.43 -23.01
C ASN A 102 6.08 1.38 -22.57
N ILE A 103 6.35 0.67 -21.50
CA ILE A 103 5.43 -0.29 -20.88
C ILE A 103 4.79 0.41 -19.67
N MET A 104 3.51 0.78 -19.84
CA MET A 104 2.74 1.40 -18.76
C MET A 104 1.68 0.39 -18.27
N PRO A 105 1.92 -0.32 -17.16
CA PRO A 105 0.92 -1.21 -16.60
C PRO A 105 -0.28 -0.39 -16.13
N SER A 106 -1.48 -0.91 -16.38
CA SER A 106 -2.71 -0.39 -15.80
C SER A 106 -3.00 -1.14 -14.52
N ASN A 107 -3.37 -0.42 -13.47
CA ASN A 107 -3.89 -1.02 -12.25
C ASN A 107 -5.41 -0.79 -12.19
N PRO A 108 -6.25 -1.81 -12.46
CA PRO A 108 -7.71 -1.65 -12.45
C PRO A 108 -8.23 -1.31 -11.03
N PHE A 109 -7.44 -1.52 -9.99
CA PHE A 109 -7.80 -1.32 -8.59
C PHE A 109 -7.37 0.04 -8.04
N THR A 110 -6.86 0.94 -8.88
CA THR A 110 -6.34 2.25 -8.44
C THR A 110 -7.38 3.05 -7.67
N TYR A 111 -8.63 3.02 -8.13
CA TYR A 111 -9.72 3.72 -7.46
C TYR A 111 -10.07 3.10 -6.10
N ASP A 112 -10.12 1.77 -6.04
CA ASP A 112 -10.42 1.02 -4.82
C ASP A 112 -9.33 1.21 -3.77
N ILE A 113 -8.05 1.16 -4.16
CA ILE A 113 -6.90 1.43 -3.30
C ILE A 113 -6.98 2.85 -2.73
N ARG A 114 -7.32 3.84 -3.54
CA ARG A 114 -7.52 5.22 -3.08
C ARG A 114 -8.61 5.35 -2.02
N LEU A 115 -9.71 4.60 -2.17
CA LEU A 115 -10.81 4.63 -1.20
C LEU A 115 -10.49 3.84 0.08
N LEU A 116 -9.79 2.71 -0.06
CA LEU A 116 -9.39 1.88 1.09
C LEU A 116 -8.29 2.55 1.94
N PHE A 117 -7.34 3.23 1.30
CA PHE A 117 -6.15 3.79 1.94
C PHE A 117 -5.98 5.29 1.60
N PRO A 118 -6.97 6.15 1.91
CA PRO A 118 -6.97 7.55 1.46
C PRO A 118 -5.83 8.37 2.04
N ASP A 119 -5.43 8.12 3.28
CA ASP A 119 -4.35 8.85 3.96
C ASP A 119 -2.99 8.49 3.40
N GLU A 120 -2.76 7.21 3.13
CA GLU A 120 -1.57 6.69 2.49
C GLU A 120 -1.48 7.17 1.03
N TYR A 121 -2.62 7.21 0.33
CA TYR A 121 -2.69 7.70 -1.04
C TYR A 121 -2.35 9.19 -1.14
N GLU A 122 -2.79 10.00 -0.17
CA GLU A 122 -2.41 11.43 -0.11
C GLU A 122 -0.90 11.62 0.04
N VAL A 123 -0.25 10.80 0.87
CA VAL A 123 1.22 10.80 0.99
C VAL A 123 1.86 10.30 -0.31
N ALA A 124 1.35 9.21 -0.88
CA ALA A 124 1.86 8.63 -2.12
C ALA A 124 1.78 9.61 -3.31
N LEU A 125 0.77 10.47 -3.37
CA LEU A 125 0.67 11.51 -4.42
C LEU A 125 1.89 12.43 -4.48
N LYS A 126 2.54 12.69 -3.33
CA LYS A 126 3.76 13.51 -3.29
C LYS A 126 4.94 12.84 -4.01
N SER A 127 4.89 11.53 -4.19
CA SER A 127 5.91 10.79 -4.95
C SER A 127 6.06 11.28 -6.39
N LYS A 128 4.99 11.82 -7.00
CA LYS A 128 5.06 12.40 -8.36
C LYS A 128 6.06 13.56 -8.43
N GLU A 129 5.96 14.50 -7.50
CA GLU A 129 6.84 15.66 -7.44
C GLU A 129 8.26 15.25 -7.01
N ILE A 130 8.37 14.33 -6.05
CA ILE A 130 9.66 13.81 -5.59
C ILE A 130 10.40 13.15 -6.77
N ILE A 131 9.78 12.17 -7.47
CA ILE A 131 10.39 11.48 -8.60
C ILE A 131 10.76 12.47 -9.71
N LYS A 132 9.85 13.39 -10.04
CA LYS A 132 10.11 14.44 -11.03
C LYS A 132 11.31 15.30 -10.67
N SER A 133 11.48 15.66 -9.40
CA SER A 133 12.58 16.51 -8.93
C SER A 133 13.95 15.82 -8.99
N PHE A 134 14.00 14.48 -8.80
CA PHE A 134 15.25 13.71 -8.79
C PHE A 134 15.70 13.27 -10.17
N ILE A 135 14.75 12.82 -11.01
CA ILE A 135 15.07 12.16 -12.29
C ILE A 135 14.28 12.68 -13.49
N ASN A 136 13.47 13.74 -13.30
CA ASN A 136 12.64 14.36 -14.35
C ASN A 136 11.72 13.38 -15.08
N LYS A 137 11.09 12.47 -14.34
CA LYS A 137 10.08 11.50 -14.84
C LYS A 137 8.75 11.75 -14.14
N GLU A 138 7.64 11.53 -14.86
CA GLU A 138 6.29 11.68 -14.32
C GLU A 138 5.59 10.31 -14.28
N ILE A 139 5.24 9.85 -13.09
CA ILE A 139 4.47 8.61 -12.89
C ILE A 139 2.96 8.89 -12.96
N ASN A 140 2.18 7.88 -13.38
CA ASN A 140 0.72 7.95 -13.41
C ASN A 140 0.09 7.61 -12.05
N ASN A 141 -1.25 7.63 -11.96
CA ASN A 141 -1.96 7.32 -10.73
C ASN A 141 -1.91 5.83 -10.37
N ASP A 142 -1.72 4.95 -11.36
CA ASP A 142 -1.59 3.52 -11.12
C ASP A 142 -0.31 3.22 -10.34
N GLU A 143 0.80 3.87 -10.68
CA GLU A 143 2.04 3.75 -9.92
C GLU A 143 1.93 4.41 -8.54
N VAL A 144 1.17 5.51 -8.40
CA VAL A 144 0.86 6.09 -7.08
C VAL A 144 0.11 5.09 -6.22
N SER A 145 -0.83 4.32 -6.79
CA SER A 145 -1.56 3.31 -6.03
C SER A 145 -0.66 2.17 -5.53
N PHE A 146 0.34 1.75 -6.29
CA PHE A 146 1.33 0.78 -5.82
C PHE A 146 2.21 1.35 -4.69
N ILE A 147 2.64 2.62 -4.82
CA ILE A 147 3.38 3.30 -3.74
C ILE A 147 2.51 3.42 -2.48
N THR A 148 1.20 3.65 -2.63
CA THR A 148 0.24 3.65 -1.51
C THR A 148 0.29 2.34 -0.73
N LEU A 149 0.30 1.19 -1.42
CA LEU A 149 0.38 -0.12 -0.78
C LEU A 149 1.70 -0.35 -0.05
N HIS A 150 2.81 0.17 -0.57
CA HIS A 150 4.09 0.16 0.14
C HIS A 150 4.03 0.99 1.43
N ILE A 151 3.45 2.19 1.38
CA ILE A 151 3.27 3.04 2.57
C ILE A 151 2.35 2.34 3.57
N HIS A 152 1.22 1.77 3.11
CA HIS A 152 0.31 1.02 3.98
C HIS A 152 1.02 -0.14 4.68
N SER A 153 1.84 -0.91 3.98
CA SER A 153 2.61 -2.00 4.59
C SER A 153 3.67 -1.54 5.59
N ALA A 154 4.04 -0.26 5.57
CA ALA A 154 4.96 0.32 6.53
C ALA A 154 4.29 0.76 7.84
N ILE A 155 2.98 1.00 7.82
CA ILE A 155 2.21 1.47 8.98
C ILE A 155 1.25 0.41 9.54
N SER A 156 1.12 -0.72 8.83
CA SER A 156 0.27 -1.84 9.22
C SER A 156 1.08 -3.13 9.31
N SER A 157 0.47 -4.18 9.86
CA SER A 157 1.07 -5.53 9.86
C SER A 157 0.92 -6.25 8.52
N ASN A 158 0.13 -5.71 7.59
CA ASN A 158 -0.20 -6.34 6.32
C ASN A 158 0.95 -6.18 5.31
N LYS A 159 1.15 -7.22 4.49
CA LYS A 159 2.08 -7.14 3.36
C LYS A 159 1.44 -6.40 2.18
N VAL A 160 2.26 -5.79 1.32
CA VAL A 160 1.81 -5.15 0.06
C VAL A 160 0.90 -6.08 -0.75
N GLY A 161 1.27 -7.35 -0.89
CA GLY A 161 0.49 -8.35 -1.62
C GLY A 161 -0.89 -8.61 -1.01
N GLU A 162 -1.00 -8.70 0.32
CA GLU A 162 -2.27 -8.92 1.02
C GLU A 162 -3.23 -7.74 0.82
N SER A 163 -2.73 -6.51 0.92
CA SER A 163 -3.53 -5.30 0.69
C SER A 163 -3.99 -5.16 -0.77
N MET A 164 -3.13 -5.55 -1.72
CA MET A 164 -3.48 -5.60 -3.14
C MET A 164 -4.56 -6.65 -3.42
N GLU A 165 -4.43 -7.84 -2.83
CA GLU A 165 -5.41 -8.91 -2.98
C GLU A 165 -6.76 -8.55 -2.35
N ALA A 166 -6.78 -7.85 -1.21
CA ALA A 166 -8.01 -7.34 -0.62
C ALA A 166 -8.72 -6.35 -1.57
N ALA A 167 -7.99 -5.41 -2.14
CA ALA A 167 -8.55 -4.48 -3.13
C ALA A 167 -9.08 -5.23 -4.38
N ARG A 168 -8.35 -6.23 -4.87
CA ARG A 168 -8.78 -7.09 -5.99
C ARG A 168 -10.07 -7.83 -5.68
N VAL A 169 -10.17 -8.48 -4.51
CA VAL A 169 -11.36 -9.24 -4.10
C VAL A 169 -12.59 -8.35 -4.06
N VAL A 170 -12.47 -7.16 -3.49
CA VAL A 170 -13.58 -6.19 -3.46
C VAL A 170 -14.00 -5.81 -4.87
N HIS A 171 -13.05 -5.42 -5.70
CA HIS A 171 -13.30 -5.02 -7.10
C HIS A 171 -13.98 -6.13 -7.90
N GLU A 172 -13.45 -7.34 -7.87
CA GLU A 172 -13.99 -8.49 -8.59
C GLU A 172 -15.40 -8.87 -8.11
N SER A 173 -15.66 -8.76 -6.80
CA SER A 173 -17.01 -8.98 -6.25
C SER A 173 -18.02 -7.99 -6.80
N ILE A 174 -17.64 -6.72 -6.94
CA ILE A 174 -18.49 -5.67 -7.53
C ILE A 174 -18.72 -5.93 -9.03
N ILE A 175 -17.67 -6.28 -9.78
CA ILE A 175 -17.78 -6.63 -11.20
C ILE A 175 -18.69 -7.85 -11.42
N LYS A 176 -18.57 -8.85 -10.54
CA LYS A 176 -19.44 -10.02 -10.58
C LYS A 176 -20.90 -9.65 -10.32
N LEU A 177 -21.19 -8.84 -9.30
CA LEU A 177 -22.54 -8.34 -9.05
C LEU A 177 -23.12 -7.59 -10.26
N GLN A 178 -22.33 -6.73 -10.90
CA GLN A 178 -22.75 -6.03 -12.13
C GLN A 178 -23.13 -7.02 -13.23
N THR A 179 -22.30 -8.06 -13.41
CA THR A 179 -22.52 -9.07 -14.45
C THR A 179 -23.74 -9.94 -14.16
N ASP A 180 -23.85 -10.45 -12.93
CA ASP A 180 -24.93 -11.37 -12.52
C ASP A 180 -26.31 -10.69 -12.56
N LEU A 181 -26.36 -9.40 -12.25
CA LEU A 181 -27.59 -8.61 -12.22
C LEU A 181 -27.83 -7.80 -13.51
N ASN A 182 -26.92 -7.86 -14.48
CA ASN A 182 -26.94 -7.05 -15.70
C ASN A 182 -27.19 -5.56 -15.40
N MET A 183 -26.50 -5.03 -14.40
CA MET A 183 -26.60 -3.65 -13.95
C MET A 183 -25.22 -2.98 -13.90
N LYS A 184 -25.18 -1.66 -13.99
CA LYS A 184 -23.96 -0.88 -13.82
C LYS A 184 -23.96 -0.23 -12.44
N ILE A 185 -22.99 -0.59 -11.62
CA ILE A 185 -22.76 0.04 -10.30
C ILE A 185 -21.89 1.28 -10.52
N ASP A 186 -22.37 2.42 -10.04
CA ASP A 186 -21.57 3.65 -10.04
C ASP A 186 -20.57 3.62 -8.90
N ILE A 187 -19.29 3.38 -9.26
CA ILE A 187 -18.18 3.35 -8.30
C ILE A 187 -17.90 4.73 -7.69
N GLU A 188 -18.31 5.82 -8.33
CA GLU A 188 -18.17 7.18 -7.77
C GLU A 188 -19.35 7.56 -6.84
N SER A 189 -20.33 6.68 -6.68
CA SER A 189 -21.49 6.91 -5.82
C SER A 189 -21.12 6.96 -4.34
N ILE A 190 -21.95 7.70 -3.58
CA ILE A 190 -21.84 7.73 -2.09
C ILE A 190 -22.04 6.33 -1.50
N SER A 191 -22.89 5.50 -2.10
CA SER A 191 -23.12 4.13 -1.63
C SER A 191 -21.89 3.27 -1.76
N TYR A 192 -21.17 3.38 -2.87
CA TYR A 192 -19.88 2.68 -3.08
C TYR A 192 -18.81 3.19 -2.10
N ALA A 193 -18.67 4.50 -1.96
CA ALA A 193 -17.72 5.08 -1.01
C ALA A 193 -17.99 4.64 0.45
N ARG A 194 -19.25 4.44 0.84
CA ARG A 194 -19.63 3.92 2.16
C ARG A 194 -19.24 2.44 2.32
N LEU A 195 -19.41 1.61 1.29
CA LEU A 195 -18.95 0.23 1.31
C LEU A 195 -17.44 0.18 1.51
N MET A 196 -16.68 0.92 0.70
CA MET A 196 -15.23 0.95 0.78
C MET A 196 -14.73 1.45 2.13
N ASN A 197 -15.38 2.47 2.70
CA ASN A 197 -15.06 2.97 4.03
C ASN A 197 -15.36 1.93 5.13
N HIS A 198 -16.47 1.17 5.00
CA HIS A 198 -16.75 0.07 5.92
C HIS A 198 -15.64 -1.01 5.83
N ILE A 199 -15.24 -1.41 4.63
CA ILE A 199 -14.15 -2.38 4.44
C ILE A 199 -12.83 -1.85 5.01
N LYS A 200 -12.51 -0.56 4.81
CA LYS A 200 -11.34 0.07 5.45
C LYS A 200 -11.36 -0.14 6.98
N PHE A 201 -12.48 0.17 7.64
CA PHE A 201 -12.58 0.00 9.09
C PHE A 201 -12.61 -1.47 9.52
N LEU A 202 -13.19 -2.37 8.72
CA LEU A 202 -13.11 -3.81 8.94
C LEU A 202 -11.64 -4.27 8.96
N LEU A 203 -10.84 -3.86 7.98
CA LEU A 203 -9.40 -4.18 7.93
C LEU A 203 -8.65 -3.65 9.17
N LEU A 204 -8.99 -2.43 9.62
CA LEU A 204 -8.40 -1.84 10.83
C LEU A 204 -8.79 -2.62 12.10
N ARG A 205 -10.07 -2.98 12.25
CA ARG A 205 -10.53 -3.80 13.39
C ARG A 205 -9.85 -5.16 13.43
N LEU A 206 -9.74 -5.83 12.28
CA LEU A 206 -9.03 -7.10 12.18
C LEU A 206 -7.55 -7.00 12.60
N ASN A 207 -6.91 -5.86 12.35
CA ASN A 207 -5.52 -5.66 12.75
C ASN A 207 -5.38 -5.36 14.24
N ASN A 208 -6.39 -4.76 14.84
CA ASN A 208 -6.41 -4.39 16.26
C ASN A 208 -7.10 -5.43 17.15
N ASP A 209 -7.59 -6.55 16.59
CA ASP A 209 -8.44 -7.53 17.26
C ASP A 209 -9.67 -6.89 17.94
N GLU A 210 -10.27 -5.89 17.26
CA GLU A 210 -11.50 -5.20 17.68
C GLU A 210 -12.72 -5.83 17.01
N GLU A 211 -13.85 -5.86 17.73
CA GLU A 211 -15.13 -6.37 17.21
C GLU A 211 -16.19 -5.26 17.20
N LEU A 212 -17.17 -5.43 16.29
CA LEU A 212 -18.37 -4.59 16.30
C LEU A 212 -19.24 -4.92 17.51
N GLN A 213 -19.71 -3.87 18.21
CA GLN A 213 -20.54 -4.04 19.41
C GLN A 213 -21.99 -4.41 19.12
N MET A 214 -22.46 -4.14 17.90
CA MET A 214 -23.83 -4.41 17.49
C MET A 214 -23.83 -5.46 16.37
N ASP A 215 -24.62 -6.49 16.54
CA ASP A 215 -24.86 -7.51 15.53
C ASP A 215 -26.22 -7.26 14.86
N ILE A 216 -26.20 -7.09 13.54
CA ILE A 216 -27.40 -6.92 12.69
C ILE A 216 -27.56 -8.07 11.68
N THR A 217 -26.85 -9.16 11.89
CA THR A 217 -26.76 -10.31 10.96
C THR A 217 -28.12 -10.92 10.68
N GLU A 218 -28.89 -11.25 11.71
CA GLU A 218 -30.23 -11.84 11.56
C GLU A 218 -31.20 -10.86 10.86
N PHE A 219 -31.14 -9.58 11.18
CA PHE A 219 -31.95 -8.56 10.52
C PHE A 219 -31.65 -8.49 9.02
N THR A 220 -30.37 -8.42 8.63
CA THR A 220 -29.99 -8.31 7.22
C THR A 220 -30.26 -9.59 6.45
N LYS A 221 -30.09 -10.75 7.08
CA LYS A 221 -30.42 -12.06 6.51
C LYS A 221 -31.91 -12.18 6.18
N GLU A 222 -32.77 -11.71 7.09
CA GLU A 222 -34.23 -11.75 6.88
C GLU A 222 -34.69 -10.71 5.84
N LYS A 223 -34.19 -9.48 5.93
CA LYS A 223 -34.68 -8.34 5.11
C LYS A 223 -34.02 -8.24 3.75
N PHE A 224 -32.76 -8.64 3.64
CA PHE A 224 -31.93 -8.48 2.43
C PHE A 224 -31.20 -9.79 2.08
N PRO A 225 -31.93 -10.90 1.87
CA PRO A 225 -31.31 -12.24 1.74
C PRO A 225 -30.32 -12.32 0.58
N PHE A 226 -30.58 -11.63 -0.53
CA PHE A 226 -29.65 -11.61 -1.66
C PHE A 226 -28.35 -10.86 -1.32
N ALA A 227 -28.44 -9.64 -0.78
CA ALA A 227 -27.26 -8.87 -0.38
C ALA A 227 -26.47 -9.56 0.73
N TYR A 228 -27.16 -10.27 1.63
CA TYR A 228 -26.55 -11.08 2.67
C TYR A 228 -25.70 -12.22 2.09
N GLU A 229 -26.21 -12.95 1.09
CA GLU A 229 -25.47 -14.02 0.44
C GLU A 229 -24.24 -13.49 -0.32
N GLN A 230 -24.35 -12.33 -0.98
CA GLN A 230 -23.23 -11.69 -1.63
C GLN A 230 -22.16 -11.23 -0.61
N ALA A 231 -22.60 -10.67 0.52
CA ALA A 231 -21.71 -10.31 1.61
C ALA A 231 -20.97 -11.51 2.19
N ARG A 232 -21.66 -12.66 2.34
CA ARG A 232 -21.06 -13.91 2.81
C ARG A 232 -19.91 -14.37 1.90
N VAL A 233 -20.14 -14.36 0.57
CA VAL A 233 -19.11 -14.70 -0.41
C VAL A 233 -17.92 -13.74 -0.33
N LEU A 234 -18.18 -12.43 -0.20
CA LEU A 234 -17.13 -11.42 -0.05
C LEU A 234 -16.33 -11.63 1.25
N CYS A 235 -17.00 -11.90 2.37
CA CYS A 235 -16.34 -12.18 3.65
C CYS A 235 -15.45 -13.42 3.57
N GLU A 236 -15.91 -14.50 2.96
CA GLU A 236 -15.13 -15.73 2.78
C GLU A 236 -13.87 -15.48 1.95
N GLN A 237 -13.98 -14.73 0.87
CA GLN A 237 -12.83 -14.37 0.03
C GLN A 237 -11.84 -13.47 0.76
N LEU A 238 -12.32 -12.47 1.50
CA LEU A 238 -11.47 -11.60 2.31
C LEU A 238 -10.77 -12.39 3.44
N SER A 239 -11.50 -13.27 4.14
CA SER A 239 -10.91 -14.17 5.15
C SER A 239 -9.76 -15.00 4.59
N HIS A 240 -9.95 -15.56 3.39
CA HIS A 240 -8.92 -16.35 2.74
C HIS A 240 -7.67 -15.54 2.41
N VAL A 241 -7.84 -14.33 1.87
CA VAL A 241 -6.72 -13.45 1.49
C VAL A 241 -5.98 -12.89 2.70
N LEU A 242 -6.74 -12.52 3.73
CA LEU A 242 -6.17 -11.91 4.94
C LEU A 242 -5.65 -12.96 5.94
N HIS A 243 -5.92 -14.25 5.69
CA HIS A 243 -5.60 -15.34 6.63
C HIS A 243 -6.15 -15.11 8.04
N LYS A 244 -7.33 -14.48 8.11
CA LYS A 244 -8.05 -14.15 9.36
C LYS A 244 -9.52 -14.51 9.23
N GLU A 245 -10.12 -15.03 10.29
CA GLU A 245 -11.56 -15.20 10.35
C GLU A 245 -12.25 -13.85 10.53
N LEU A 246 -13.27 -13.59 9.72
CA LEU A 246 -14.09 -12.40 9.87
C LEU A 246 -15.26 -12.71 10.83
N PRO A 247 -15.53 -11.83 11.83
CA PRO A 247 -16.68 -11.98 12.69
C PRO A 247 -18.01 -11.91 11.93
N ASP A 248 -19.01 -12.69 12.34
CA ASP A 248 -20.34 -12.71 11.72
C ASP A 248 -21.01 -11.31 11.73
N SER A 249 -20.73 -10.49 12.73
CA SER A 249 -21.22 -9.11 12.81
C SER A 249 -20.80 -8.26 11.60
N GLU A 250 -19.60 -8.48 11.04
CA GLU A 250 -19.14 -7.77 9.83
C GLU A 250 -19.98 -8.14 8.60
N LEU A 251 -20.40 -9.40 8.51
CA LEU A 251 -21.26 -9.88 7.44
C LEU A 251 -22.58 -9.11 7.37
N GLY A 252 -23.24 -8.89 8.51
CA GLY A 252 -24.47 -8.10 8.57
C GLY A 252 -24.30 -6.69 8.04
N TYR A 253 -23.24 -6.01 8.41
CA TYR A 253 -22.96 -4.64 7.94
C TYR A 253 -22.57 -4.60 6.46
N LEU A 254 -21.77 -5.54 5.98
CA LEU A 254 -21.45 -5.64 4.55
C LEU A 254 -22.71 -5.88 3.72
N ALA A 255 -23.61 -6.74 4.18
CA ALA A 255 -24.91 -6.97 3.53
C ALA A 255 -25.72 -5.68 3.42
N LEU A 256 -25.77 -4.87 4.48
CA LEU A 256 -26.48 -3.57 4.48
C LEU A 256 -25.85 -2.60 3.45
N HIS A 257 -24.53 -2.56 3.35
CA HIS A 257 -23.84 -1.69 2.38
C HIS A 257 -24.04 -2.15 0.93
N LEU A 258 -24.02 -3.45 0.68
CA LEU A 258 -24.33 -4.03 -0.63
C LEU A 258 -25.77 -3.76 -1.04
N GLU A 259 -26.73 -3.95 -0.12
CA GLU A 259 -28.14 -3.63 -0.38
C GLU A 259 -28.34 -2.15 -0.80
N ARG A 260 -27.63 -1.21 -0.14
CA ARG A 260 -27.69 0.22 -0.51
C ARG A 260 -27.18 0.49 -1.93
N ILE A 261 -26.14 -0.24 -2.36
CA ILE A 261 -25.65 -0.15 -3.73
C ILE A 261 -26.72 -0.66 -4.70
N LEU A 262 -27.26 -1.85 -4.43
CA LEU A 262 -28.28 -2.48 -5.27
C LEU A 262 -29.52 -1.60 -5.41
N SER A 263 -30.04 -1.10 -4.28
CA SER A 263 -31.25 -0.25 -4.25
C SER A 263 -31.02 1.11 -4.93
N SER A 264 -29.83 1.69 -4.85
CA SER A 264 -29.52 2.98 -5.51
C SER A 264 -29.44 2.87 -7.03
N THR A 265 -29.12 1.70 -7.55
CA THR A 265 -28.97 1.46 -9.00
C THR A 265 -30.33 1.19 -9.68
N ILE A 266 -31.33 0.70 -8.94
CA ILE A 266 -32.67 0.41 -9.46
C ILE A 266 -33.49 1.73 -9.66
N THR A 267 -33.11 2.79 -8.97
CA THR A 267 -33.83 4.09 -8.98
C THR A 267 -33.29 5.10 -9.99
N SER A 268 -32.23 4.77 -10.71
CA SER A 268 -31.61 5.58 -11.79
C SER A 268 -31.90 5.00 -13.17
#